data_0f7e0cc8285c9e355806708cb13ed88b
#
_entry.id   0f7e0cc8285c9e355806708cb13ed88b
#
_cell.length_a   1.000
_cell.length_b   1.000
_cell.length_c   1.000
_cell.angle_alpha   90.00
_cell.angle_beta   90.00
_cell.angle_gamma   90.00
#
_symmetry.space_group_name_H-M   'P 1'
#
loop_
_entity.id
_entity.type
_entity.pdbx_description
1 polymer ?
#
loop_
_entity_poly.entity_id
_entity_poly.type
_entity_poly.pdbx_seq_one_letter_code
_entity_poly.pdbx_strand_id
1 'polypeptide(L)'
;MQITPAEAGALQFIRQPGALAGEAESLVWWNFVHNSDTPPPDKWRNEERDWLSSKGVHLRTQREISRMNQILTAKPLNYTTGTLVLVVPDQVDGAETPPHLLLSDLKVRLGDKFDNCVYHTDNAADRERLRTIFRQPARVQLQVGTPARPRAQVYVKNPNLISGSEYETPTNLESLFYYPHRWFFRQKLRLFPSSLLSVTGHTTLLGSLAHRIFEILLEEPVNTMGREDIFNRIDAIASDLLPREGAPLLLYGREPERNAFIRRVKNAAWNLVSIIRDNGWAVEATEIRLEGEFCGIPVRGKADLVLRRNDELAILDIKWSGINRRRELIRNGEDLQLVLYAHLLPPEGYWPHTAYFILEDGKLVARNDQAFRQALQASAGSDHAIASTEIFERMERTYQWRVQQISNGIIEIRTERTAAELESLYEGQLTDLLEMKQEESRYDDYRGLLE
;
A
#
# COMPACT_ATOMS: atom_id res chain seq x y z
N MET A 1 9.94 14.09 -6.63
CA MET A 1 9.62 15.09 -7.69
C MET A 1 10.30 14.61 -8.96
N GLN A 2 9.57 14.00 -9.90
CA GLN A 2 10.11 13.58 -11.18
C GLN A 2 10.34 14.82 -12.03
N ILE A 3 11.58 15.14 -12.29
CA ILE A 3 11.94 16.15 -13.28
C ILE A 3 11.97 15.42 -14.61
N THR A 4 10.88 15.53 -15.36
CA THR A 4 10.89 15.08 -16.77
C THR A 4 11.70 16.12 -17.54
N PRO A 5 12.81 15.74 -18.21
CA PRO A 5 13.56 16.68 -19.01
C PRO A 5 12.67 17.21 -20.14
N ALA A 6 12.77 18.51 -20.43
CA ALA A 6 12.09 19.09 -21.56
C ALA A 6 12.67 18.52 -22.86
N GLU A 7 11.85 17.85 -23.66
CA GLU A 7 12.25 17.37 -24.98
C GLU A 7 12.14 18.52 -26.00
N ALA A 8 13.11 18.62 -26.88
CA ALA A 8 13.10 19.61 -27.95
C ALA A 8 11.90 19.32 -28.89
N GLY A 9 11.03 20.32 -29.07
CA GLY A 9 9.79 20.19 -29.86
C GLY A 9 8.56 19.68 -29.12
N ALA A 10 8.68 19.30 -27.82
CA ALA A 10 7.53 18.98 -27.00
C ALA A 10 6.75 20.25 -26.59
N LEU A 11 5.44 20.09 -26.37
CA LEU A 11 4.61 21.16 -25.82
C LEU A 11 5.13 21.55 -24.42
N GLN A 12 5.33 22.83 -24.20
CA GLN A 12 5.70 23.32 -22.88
C GLN A 12 4.54 23.13 -21.92
N PHE A 13 4.82 22.52 -20.78
CA PHE A 13 3.82 22.31 -19.73
C PHE A 13 4.22 23.09 -18.48
N ILE A 14 3.30 23.91 -18.00
CA ILE A 14 3.43 24.65 -16.73
C ILE A 14 2.35 24.17 -15.75
N ARG A 15 2.72 23.91 -14.52
CA ARG A 15 1.79 23.40 -13.49
C ARG A 15 0.98 24.50 -12.82
N GLN A 16 1.47 25.73 -12.84
CA GLN A 16 0.84 26.87 -12.18
C GLN A 16 0.79 28.06 -13.13
N PRO A 17 -0.33 28.79 -13.21
CA PRO A 17 -0.46 29.94 -14.09
C PRO A 17 0.65 30.98 -13.93
N GLY A 18 1.09 31.18 -12.66
CA GLY A 18 2.17 32.11 -12.31
C GLY A 18 3.54 31.75 -12.87
N ALA A 19 3.76 30.50 -13.27
CA ALA A 19 5.03 30.04 -13.84
C ALA A 19 5.21 30.43 -15.30
N LEU A 20 4.19 31.02 -15.96
CA LEU A 20 4.33 31.57 -17.29
C LEU A 20 5.36 32.70 -17.28
N ALA A 21 6.51 32.48 -17.91
CA ALA A 21 7.66 33.38 -17.84
C ALA A 21 7.62 34.53 -18.86
N GLY A 22 6.81 34.39 -19.93
CA GLY A 22 6.74 35.38 -21.01
C GLY A 22 5.46 35.23 -21.82
N GLU A 23 5.41 35.90 -22.96
CA GLU A 23 4.27 35.81 -23.90
C GLU A 23 4.18 34.43 -24.53
N ALA A 24 2.96 33.98 -24.73
CA ALA A 24 2.64 32.74 -25.42
C ALA A 24 1.66 33.04 -26.57
N GLU A 25 1.96 32.60 -27.78
CA GLU A 25 1.07 32.76 -28.92
C GLU A 25 -0.20 31.93 -28.75
N SER A 26 -0.07 30.70 -28.23
CA SER A 26 -1.19 29.82 -27.96
C SER A 26 -1.03 29.15 -26.63
N LEU A 27 -2.09 29.13 -25.82
CA LEU A 27 -2.11 28.53 -24.49
C LEU A 27 -3.40 27.76 -24.26
N VAL A 28 -3.29 26.58 -23.72
CA VAL A 28 -4.41 25.78 -23.25
C VAL A 28 -4.35 25.68 -21.73
N TRP A 29 -5.38 26.18 -21.06
CA TRP A 29 -5.53 26.03 -19.62
C TRP A 29 -6.51 24.89 -19.34
N TRP A 30 -5.94 23.75 -19.00
CA TRP A 30 -6.67 22.54 -18.66
C TRP A 30 -7.22 22.63 -17.23
N ASN A 31 -8.42 22.14 -16.99
CA ASN A 31 -9.10 22.21 -15.69
C ASN A 31 -9.22 23.67 -15.17
N PHE A 32 -9.85 24.53 -15.98
CA PHE A 32 -10.11 25.90 -15.58
C PHE A 32 -11.28 25.99 -14.60
N VAL A 33 -11.09 25.43 -13.42
CA VAL A 33 -12.08 25.34 -12.35
C VAL A 33 -11.65 26.13 -11.13
N HIS A 34 -12.61 26.39 -10.24
CA HIS A 34 -12.32 27.05 -8.98
C HIS A 34 -11.48 26.11 -8.12
N ASN A 35 -10.28 26.54 -7.80
CA ASN A 35 -9.42 25.85 -6.85
C ASN A 35 -9.68 26.46 -5.47
N SER A 36 -10.19 25.64 -4.55
CA SER A 36 -10.47 26.05 -3.16
C SER A 36 -9.21 26.11 -2.29
N ASP A 37 -8.03 26.32 -2.90
CA ASP A 37 -6.79 26.51 -2.16
C ASP A 37 -6.95 27.75 -1.26
N THR A 38 -7.58 27.55 -0.12
CA THR A 38 -7.52 28.50 0.99
C THR A 38 -6.04 28.66 1.34
N PRO A 39 -5.52 29.87 1.28
CA PRO A 39 -4.14 30.09 1.70
C PRO A 39 -3.98 29.52 3.13
N PRO A 40 -2.88 28.85 3.41
CA PRO A 40 -2.67 28.29 4.74
C PRO A 40 -2.85 29.39 5.78
N PRO A 41 -3.45 29.09 6.94
CA PRO A 41 -3.66 30.09 7.99
C PRO A 41 -2.32 30.72 8.34
N ASP A 42 -2.38 32.01 8.64
CA ASP A 42 -1.18 32.76 9.00
C ASP A 42 -0.52 32.11 10.23
N LYS A 43 0.76 31.75 10.05
CA LYS A 43 1.55 31.08 11.10
C LYS A 43 1.99 32.08 12.19
N TRP A 44 1.90 33.38 11.90
CA TRP A 44 2.41 34.43 12.75
C TRP A 44 1.28 35.26 13.33
N ARG A 45 1.28 35.51 14.65
CA ARG A 45 0.39 36.47 15.31
C ARG A 45 0.81 37.88 14.98
N ASN A 46 -0.10 38.82 15.14
CA ASN A 46 0.19 40.23 14.85
C ASN A 46 1.37 40.74 15.68
N GLU A 47 1.42 40.41 16.97
CA GLU A 47 2.50 40.82 17.88
C GLU A 47 3.87 40.26 17.43
N GLU A 48 3.89 39.03 16.94
CA GLU A 48 5.11 38.40 16.42
C GLU A 48 5.57 39.10 15.12
N ARG A 49 4.63 39.45 14.25
CA ARG A 49 4.91 40.22 13.03
C ARG A 49 5.47 41.58 13.32
N ASP A 50 4.87 42.28 14.28
CA ASP A 50 5.31 43.63 14.70
C ASP A 50 6.70 43.57 15.31
N TRP A 51 6.97 42.56 16.13
CA TRP A 51 8.29 42.32 16.69
C TRP A 51 9.33 42.00 15.60
N LEU A 52 9.03 41.12 14.65
CA LEU A 52 9.91 40.82 13.52
C LEU A 52 10.16 42.05 12.66
N SER A 53 9.12 42.84 12.39
CA SER A 53 9.23 44.12 11.66
C SER A 53 10.16 45.10 12.36
N SER A 54 10.09 45.20 13.70
CA SER A 54 10.99 46.04 14.51
C SER A 54 12.45 45.58 14.42
N LYS A 55 12.71 44.33 14.01
CA LYS A 55 14.03 43.75 13.77
C LYS A 55 14.45 43.80 12.29
N GLY A 56 13.70 44.47 11.43
CA GLY A 56 13.98 44.61 10.02
C GLY A 56 13.53 43.42 9.17
N VAL A 57 12.75 42.46 9.74
CA VAL A 57 12.20 41.31 9.02
C VAL A 57 10.75 41.60 8.66
N HIS A 58 10.48 41.89 7.39
CA HIS A 58 9.14 42.14 6.89
C HIS A 58 8.51 40.89 6.31
N LEU A 59 7.52 40.33 7.00
CA LEU A 59 6.70 39.25 6.52
C LEU A 59 5.55 39.76 5.66
N ARG A 60 5.31 39.15 4.52
CA ARG A 60 4.16 39.48 3.66
C ARG A 60 2.85 39.23 4.42
N THR A 61 1.94 40.19 4.32
CA THR A 61 0.57 40.05 4.84
C THR A 61 -0.26 39.11 3.95
N GLN A 62 -1.33 38.55 4.51
CA GLN A 62 -2.29 37.75 3.72
C GLN A 62 -2.87 38.54 2.53
N ARG A 63 -3.09 39.81 2.71
CA ARG A 63 -3.57 40.70 1.63
C ARG A 63 -2.56 40.80 0.49
N GLU A 64 -1.29 40.97 0.81
CA GLU A 64 -0.21 41.02 -0.19
C GLU A 64 -0.04 39.69 -0.91
N ILE A 65 -0.12 38.56 -0.18
CA ILE A 65 -0.08 37.22 -0.74
C ILE A 65 -1.26 37.01 -1.67
N SER A 66 -2.48 37.33 -1.25
CA SER A 66 -3.67 37.22 -2.07
C SER A 66 -3.60 38.04 -3.35
N ARG A 67 -3.15 39.31 -3.23
CA ARG A 67 -2.96 40.21 -4.38
C ARG A 67 -1.92 39.64 -5.35
N MET A 68 -0.80 39.12 -4.84
CA MET A 68 0.23 38.50 -5.66
C MET A 68 -0.32 37.29 -6.37
N ASN A 69 -1.07 36.39 -5.69
CA ASN A 69 -1.68 35.22 -6.28
C ASN A 69 -2.69 35.60 -7.37
N GLN A 70 -3.51 36.64 -7.18
CA GLN A 70 -4.41 37.12 -8.24
C GLN A 70 -3.65 37.54 -9.49
N ILE A 71 -2.57 38.31 -9.33
CA ILE A 71 -1.72 38.74 -10.47
C ILE A 71 -1.10 37.54 -11.16
N LEU A 72 -0.56 36.57 -10.41
CA LEU A 72 0.07 35.37 -10.96
C LEU A 72 -0.96 34.48 -11.67
N THR A 73 -2.15 34.34 -11.11
CA THR A 73 -3.22 33.53 -11.71
C THR A 73 -3.77 34.17 -13.00
N ALA A 74 -3.77 35.51 -13.11
CA ALA A 74 -4.21 36.22 -14.29
C ALA A 74 -3.17 36.25 -15.44
N LYS A 75 -1.94 35.81 -15.22
CA LYS A 75 -0.87 35.82 -16.24
C LYS A 75 -1.29 35.17 -17.56
N PRO A 76 -1.89 33.97 -17.61
CA PRO A 76 -2.29 33.37 -18.88
C PRO A 76 -3.22 34.25 -19.71
N LEU A 77 -4.13 34.99 -19.06
CA LEU A 77 -5.05 35.91 -19.74
C LEU A 77 -4.35 37.14 -20.28
N ASN A 78 -3.29 37.62 -19.62
CA ASN A 78 -2.61 38.85 -19.97
C ASN A 78 -1.41 38.63 -20.92
N TYR A 79 -0.85 37.43 -20.96
CA TYR A 79 0.36 37.11 -21.71
C TYR A 79 0.13 36.19 -22.92
N THR A 80 -1.13 35.78 -23.16
CA THR A 80 -1.49 35.08 -24.41
C THR A 80 -1.77 36.10 -25.50
N THR A 81 -0.99 36.08 -26.57
CA THR A 81 -1.08 37.06 -27.66
C THR A 81 -1.96 36.62 -28.83
N GLY A 82 -2.23 35.34 -28.95
CA GLY A 82 -3.04 34.76 -30.02
C GLY A 82 -4.24 33.97 -29.48
N THR A 83 -4.13 32.68 -29.31
CA THR A 83 -5.24 31.80 -28.94
C THR A 83 -5.14 31.32 -27.49
N LEU A 84 -6.17 31.61 -26.69
CA LEU A 84 -6.33 31.09 -25.34
C LEU A 84 -7.51 30.11 -25.32
N VAL A 85 -7.26 28.88 -24.91
CA VAL A 85 -8.28 27.85 -24.75
C VAL A 85 -8.45 27.55 -23.26
N LEU A 86 -9.65 27.73 -22.74
CA LEU A 86 -10.00 27.41 -21.36
C LEU A 86 -10.89 26.15 -21.35
N VAL A 87 -10.39 25.08 -20.76
CA VAL A 87 -11.14 23.82 -20.66
C VAL A 87 -11.79 23.74 -19.29
N VAL A 88 -13.12 23.85 -19.27
CA VAL A 88 -13.94 23.83 -18.05
C VAL A 88 -14.68 22.50 -18.01
N PRO A 89 -14.28 21.53 -17.19
CA PRO A 89 -15.04 20.30 -16.99
C PRO A 89 -16.24 20.55 -16.07
N ASP A 90 -17.35 19.85 -16.32
CA ASP A 90 -18.51 19.88 -15.42
C ASP A 90 -18.26 19.14 -14.11
N GLN A 91 -17.38 18.12 -14.16
CA GLN A 91 -17.00 17.30 -13.00
C GLN A 91 -15.49 17.04 -12.99
N VAL A 92 -14.92 17.03 -11.80
CA VAL A 92 -13.55 16.57 -11.54
C VAL A 92 -13.62 15.50 -10.46
N ASP A 93 -13.05 14.32 -10.73
CA ASP A 93 -13.08 13.16 -9.81
C ASP A 93 -14.51 12.77 -9.35
N GLY A 94 -15.49 12.93 -10.24
CA GLY A 94 -16.89 12.59 -9.97
C GLY A 94 -17.68 13.62 -9.17
N ALA A 95 -17.07 14.76 -8.82
CA ALA A 95 -17.74 15.89 -8.15
C ALA A 95 -17.95 17.05 -9.11
N GLU A 96 -19.14 17.69 -9.04
CA GLU A 96 -19.40 18.93 -9.76
C GLU A 96 -18.43 20.01 -9.28
N THR A 97 -17.81 20.70 -10.22
CA THR A 97 -16.79 21.71 -9.90
C THR A 97 -17.14 23.02 -10.57
N PRO A 98 -17.29 24.12 -9.80
CA PRO A 98 -17.58 25.42 -10.38
C PRO A 98 -16.40 25.92 -11.22
N PRO A 99 -16.67 26.65 -12.33
CA PRO A 99 -15.61 27.23 -13.13
C PRO A 99 -14.79 28.25 -12.34
N HIS A 100 -13.57 28.50 -12.82
CA HIS A 100 -12.66 29.47 -12.19
C HIS A 100 -13.28 30.88 -12.17
N LEU A 101 -13.08 31.64 -11.09
CA LEU A 101 -13.66 32.98 -10.91
C LEU A 101 -13.32 33.95 -12.04
N LEU A 102 -12.16 33.84 -12.66
CA LEU A 102 -11.77 34.63 -13.83
C LEU A 102 -12.70 34.47 -15.03
N LEU A 103 -13.51 33.40 -15.09
CA LEU A 103 -14.52 33.25 -16.16
C LEU A 103 -15.58 34.35 -16.10
N SER A 104 -15.98 34.74 -14.90
CA SER A 104 -16.93 35.83 -14.71
C SER A 104 -16.34 37.17 -15.20
N ASP A 105 -15.07 37.43 -14.93
CA ASP A 105 -14.39 38.64 -15.41
C ASP A 105 -14.29 38.65 -16.94
N LEU A 106 -14.00 37.50 -17.54
CA LEU A 106 -13.99 37.33 -19.00
C LEU A 106 -15.37 37.59 -19.61
N LYS A 107 -16.42 37.06 -18.98
CA LYS A 107 -17.80 37.28 -19.41
C LYS A 107 -18.17 38.74 -19.45
N VAL A 108 -17.80 39.47 -18.39
CA VAL A 108 -18.04 40.92 -18.35
C VAL A 108 -17.23 41.66 -19.42
N ARG A 109 -15.97 41.28 -19.64
CA ARG A 109 -15.11 41.94 -20.66
C ARG A 109 -15.55 41.70 -22.10
N LEU A 110 -16.01 40.49 -22.41
CA LEU A 110 -16.42 40.08 -23.75
C LEU A 110 -17.86 40.49 -24.08
N GLY A 111 -18.70 40.70 -23.05
CA GLY A 111 -20.11 41.03 -23.23
C GLY A 111 -20.82 40.02 -24.15
N ASP A 112 -21.57 40.54 -25.14
CA ASP A 112 -22.36 39.74 -26.08
C ASP A 112 -21.49 38.77 -26.94
N LYS A 113 -20.18 38.96 -26.97
CA LYS A 113 -19.27 38.07 -27.73
C LYS A 113 -18.89 36.81 -26.94
N PHE A 114 -19.18 36.75 -25.67
CA PHE A 114 -18.77 35.65 -24.79
C PHE A 114 -19.36 34.32 -25.27
N ASP A 115 -20.69 34.29 -25.52
CA ASP A 115 -21.39 33.06 -25.90
C ASP A 115 -20.94 32.51 -27.28
N ASN A 116 -20.41 33.38 -28.14
CA ASN A 116 -19.80 32.96 -29.40
C ASN A 116 -18.46 32.24 -29.26
N CYS A 117 -17.84 32.33 -28.08
CA CYS A 117 -16.57 31.70 -27.74
C CYS A 117 -16.76 30.45 -26.86
N VAL A 118 -17.99 30.12 -26.48
CA VAL A 118 -18.31 28.95 -25.67
C VAL A 118 -18.73 27.78 -26.56
N TYR A 119 -18.12 26.64 -26.32
CA TYR A 119 -18.39 25.40 -27.06
C TYR A 119 -18.67 24.28 -26.08
N HIS A 120 -19.78 23.59 -26.24
CA HIS A 120 -20.16 22.45 -25.41
C HIS A 120 -19.77 21.14 -26.08
N THR A 121 -18.94 20.33 -25.41
CA THR A 121 -18.43 19.10 -26.03
C THR A 121 -19.45 17.98 -26.15
N ASP A 122 -20.57 18.06 -25.45
CA ASP A 122 -21.77 17.21 -25.61
C ASP A 122 -22.62 17.60 -26.83
N ASN A 123 -22.53 18.83 -27.30
CA ASN A 123 -23.24 19.32 -28.49
C ASN A 123 -22.52 18.90 -29.78
N ALA A 124 -23.24 18.23 -30.70
CA ALA A 124 -22.68 17.74 -31.96
C ALA A 124 -22.19 18.86 -32.89
N ALA A 125 -22.93 19.99 -32.97
CA ALA A 125 -22.58 21.11 -33.81
C ALA A 125 -21.30 21.83 -33.29
N ASP A 126 -21.18 22.00 -32.00
CA ASP A 126 -20.01 22.60 -31.39
C ASP A 126 -18.77 21.71 -31.53
N ARG A 127 -18.92 20.38 -31.39
CA ARG A 127 -17.85 19.45 -31.69
C ARG A 127 -17.30 19.57 -33.10
N GLU A 128 -18.20 19.74 -34.09
CA GLU A 128 -17.77 19.89 -35.49
C GLU A 128 -17.06 21.23 -35.72
N ARG A 129 -17.51 22.32 -35.07
CA ARG A 129 -16.83 23.61 -35.09
C ARG A 129 -15.44 23.52 -34.45
N LEU A 130 -15.32 22.88 -33.25
CA LEU A 130 -14.04 22.67 -32.58
C LEU A 130 -13.07 21.85 -33.46
N ARG A 131 -13.55 20.82 -34.15
CA ARG A 131 -12.74 20.04 -35.09
C ARG A 131 -12.18 20.89 -36.23
N THR A 132 -13.00 21.80 -36.76
CA THR A 132 -12.58 22.74 -37.81
C THR A 132 -11.53 23.73 -37.26
N ILE A 133 -11.77 24.33 -36.09
CA ILE A 133 -10.87 25.28 -35.43
C ILE A 133 -9.52 24.64 -35.16
N PHE A 134 -9.50 23.44 -34.61
CA PHE A 134 -8.26 22.73 -34.22
C PHE A 134 -7.71 21.83 -35.35
N ARG A 135 -8.27 21.88 -36.54
CA ARG A 135 -7.84 21.07 -37.71
C ARG A 135 -7.71 19.58 -37.39
N GLN A 136 -8.61 19.06 -36.56
CA GLN A 136 -8.56 17.65 -36.16
C GLN A 136 -8.97 16.75 -37.33
N PRO A 137 -8.32 15.59 -37.51
CA PRO A 137 -8.73 14.60 -38.48
C PRO A 137 -10.12 14.05 -38.17
N ALA A 138 -10.83 13.56 -39.22
CA ALA A 138 -12.12 12.90 -39.04
C ALA A 138 -11.98 11.75 -38.00
N ARG A 139 -12.89 11.69 -37.02
CA ARG A 139 -12.91 10.57 -36.07
C ARG A 139 -13.15 9.29 -36.85
N VAL A 140 -12.20 8.37 -36.73
CA VAL A 140 -12.48 6.97 -37.03
C VAL A 140 -13.43 6.50 -35.92
N GLN A 141 -14.62 6.08 -36.30
CA GLN A 141 -15.56 5.47 -35.38
C GLN A 141 -14.98 4.11 -35.02
N LEU A 142 -14.32 4.05 -33.85
CA LEU A 142 -13.89 2.78 -33.27
C LEU A 142 -15.17 2.01 -32.96
N GLN A 143 -15.32 0.83 -33.54
CA GLN A 143 -16.34 -0.10 -33.07
C GLN A 143 -15.97 -0.46 -31.64
N VAL A 144 -16.80 -0.05 -30.69
CA VAL A 144 -16.68 -0.48 -29.29
C VAL A 144 -17.04 -1.96 -29.28
N GLY A 145 -16.03 -2.80 -29.38
CA GLY A 145 -16.21 -4.22 -29.11
C GLY A 145 -16.58 -4.38 -27.65
N THR A 146 -17.53 -5.27 -27.36
CA THR A 146 -17.75 -5.68 -25.97
C THR A 146 -16.43 -6.26 -25.44
N PRO A 147 -15.88 -5.75 -24.32
CA PRO A 147 -14.67 -6.32 -23.76
C PRO A 147 -14.87 -7.82 -23.57
N ALA A 148 -13.88 -8.61 -23.95
CA ALA A 148 -13.91 -10.04 -23.64
C ALA A 148 -14.06 -10.21 -22.13
N ARG A 149 -14.91 -11.14 -21.70
CA ARG A 149 -15.00 -11.46 -20.27
C ARG A 149 -13.63 -11.91 -19.77
N PRO A 150 -13.18 -11.47 -18.60
CA PRO A 150 -11.94 -11.92 -18.01
C PRO A 150 -11.88 -13.45 -17.97
N ARG A 151 -10.74 -14.01 -18.30
CA ARG A 151 -10.57 -15.47 -18.27
C ARG A 151 -10.59 -15.95 -16.82
N ALA A 152 -11.30 -17.05 -16.57
CA ALA A 152 -11.32 -17.69 -15.27
C ALA A 152 -10.07 -18.53 -15.00
N GLN A 153 -9.34 -18.92 -16.06
CA GLN A 153 -8.22 -19.83 -16.00
C GLN A 153 -7.20 -19.54 -17.11
N VAL A 154 -5.94 -19.74 -16.81
CA VAL A 154 -4.84 -19.83 -17.78
C VAL A 154 -4.53 -21.30 -18.03
N TYR A 155 -4.41 -21.65 -19.30
CA TYR A 155 -4.05 -23.03 -19.69
C TYR A 155 -2.60 -23.09 -20.13
N VAL A 156 -1.80 -23.91 -19.43
CA VAL A 156 -0.42 -24.18 -19.77
C VAL A 156 -0.36 -25.42 -20.65
N LYS A 157 0.05 -25.27 -21.91
CA LYS A 157 0.09 -26.36 -22.88
C LYS A 157 1.00 -27.53 -22.48
N ASN A 158 2.07 -27.22 -21.77
CA ASN A 158 3.01 -28.21 -21.27
C ASN A 158 3.21 -28.05 -19.75
N PRO A 159 2.43 -28.77 -18.92
CA PRO A 159 2.53 -28.65 -17.47
C PRO A 159 3.91 -29.01 -16.91
N ASN A 160 4.70 -29.82 -17.62
CA ASN A 160 6.06 -30.18 -17.21
C ASN A 160 7.03 -28.99 -17.16
N LEU A 161 6.67 -27.88 -17.81
CA LEU A 161 7.42 -26.61 -17.69
C LEU A 161 7.21 -25.94 -16.32
N ILE A 162 6.17 -26.35 -15.58
CA ILE A 162 5.91 -25.88 -14.23
C ILE A 162 6.71 -26.76 -13.26
N SER A 163 8.04 -26.71 -13.36
CA SER A 163 8.91 -27.48 -12.46
C SER A 163 8.69 -27.08 -11.00
N GLY A 164 8.80 -28.03 -10.07
CA GLY A 164 8.79 -27.78 -8.65
C GLY A 164 9.85 -26.73 -8.25
N SER A 165 9.59 -25.97 -7.20
CA SER A 165 10.62 -25.20 -6.55
C SER A 165 11.50 -26.16 -5.73
N GLU A 166 12.76 -25.82 -5.53
CA GLU A 166 13.63 -26.56 -4.62
C GLU A 166 13.07 -26.57 -3.20
N TYR A 167 12.42 -25.50 -2.81
CA TYR A 167 11.65 -25.35 -1.57
C TYR A 167 10.55 -24.30 -1.76
N GLU A 168 9.53 -24.35 -0.92
CA GLU A 168 8.51 -23.30 -0.83
C GLU A 168 8.67 -22.50 0.47
N THR A 169 8.06 -21.33 0.51
CA THR A 169 7.99 -20.50 1.72
C THR A 169 6.54 -20.32 2.14
N PRO A 170 6.25 -19.99 3.40
CA PRO A 170 4.89 -19.70 3.85
C PRO A 170 4.17 -18.67 2.98
N THR A 171 4.86 -17.61 2.59
CA THR A 171 4.30 -16.57 1.70
C THR A 171 4.01 -17.10 0.28
N ASN A 172 4.86 -18.00 -0.23
CA ASN A 172 4.62 -18.62 -1.54
C ASN A 172 3.42 -19.55 -1.51
N LEU A 173 3.29 -20.35 -0.45
CA LEU A 173 2.14 -21.23 -0.25
C LEU A 173 0.84 -20.44 -0.07
N GLU A 174 0.86 -19.35 0.71
CA GLU A 174 -0.28 -18.44 0.83
C GLU A 174 -0.67 -17.86 -0.54
N SER A 175 0.34 -17.49 -1.35
CA SER A 175 0.10 -17.02 -2.72
C SER A 175 -0.50 -18.12 -3.61
N LEU A 176 -0.06 -19.37 -3.50
CA LEU A 176 -0.62 -20.50 -4.23
C LEU A 176 -2.08 -20.75 -3.87
N PHE A 177 -2.43 -20.63 -2.58
CA PHE A 177 -3.80 -20.87 -2.10
C PHE A 177 -4.76 -19.80 -2.54
N TYR A 178 -4.41 -18.53 -2.32
CA TYR A 178 -5.33 -17.40 -2.53
C TYR A 178 -5.22 -16.75 -3.91
N TYR A 179 -4.06 -16.82 -4.55
CA TYR A 179 -3.74 -16.16 -5.82
C TYR A 179 -2.88 -17.06 -6.72
N PRO A 180 -3.39 -18.22 -7.17
CA PRO A 180 -2.58 -19.20 -7.90
C PRO A 180 -1.93 -18.65 -9.18
N HIS A 181 -2.58 -17.70 -9.88
CA HIS A 181 -2.01 -17.00 -11.02
C HIS A 181 -0.77 -16.16 -10.63
N ARG A 182 -0.82 -15.46 -9.51
CA ARG A 182 0.30 -14.67 -8.99
C ARG A 182 1.48 -15.56 -8.61
N TRP A 183 1.21 -16.68 -7.91
CA TRP A 183 2.23 -17.66 -7.61
C TRP A 183 2.88 -18.20 -8.89
N PHE A 184 2.08 -18.53 -9.92
CA PHE A 184 2.57 -19.03 -11.20
C PHE A 184 3.46 -17.99 -11.91
N PHE A 185 2.98 -16.78 -12.12
CA PHE A 185 3.75 -15.73 -12.79
C PHE A 185 5.04 -15.39 -12.03
N ARG A 186 4.94 -15.23 -10.73
CA ARG A 186 6.07 -14.77 -9.90
C ARG A 186 7.08 -15.88 -9.63
N GLN A 187 6.63 -17.08 -9.21
CA GLN A 187 7.51 -18.13 -8.76
C GLN A 187 7.97 -19.04 -9.91
N LYS A 188 7.12 -19.30 -10.89
CA LYS A 188 7.44 -20.22 -11.98
C LYS A 188 7.97 -19.50 -13.21
N LEU A 189 7.35 -18.43 -13.63
CA LEU A 189 7.81 -17.64 -14.77
C LEU A 189 8.83 -16.55 -14.37
N ARG A 190 9.06 -16.32 -13.09
CA ARG A 190 9.99 -15.31 -12.56
C ARG A 190 9.72 -13.91 -13.10
N LEU A 191 8.46 -13.60 -13.33
CA LEU A 191 8.02 -12.26 -13.72
C LEU A 191 7.88 -11.40 -12.46
N PHE A 192 8.80 -10.48 -12.28
CA PHE A 192 8.76 -9.54 -11.16
C PHE A 192 8.40 -8.15 -11.67
N PRO A 193 7.59 -7.38 -10.92
CA PRO A 193 7.34 -6.00 -11.28
C PRO A 193 8.66 -5.21 -11.29
N SER A 194 8.82 -4.33 -12.26
CA SER A 194 10.00 -3.49 -12.36
C SER A 194 10.01 -2.48 -11.20
N SER A 195 11.01 -2.58 -10.34
CA SER A 195 11.21 -1.66 -9.21
C SER A 195 12.12 -0.48 -9.54
N LEU A 196 12.33 -0.17 -10.81
CA LEU A 196 13.39 0.72 -11.31
C LEU A 196 13.45 2.12 -10.66
N LEU A 197 12.45 2.54 -9.86
CA LEU A 197 12.42 3.85 -9.22
C LEU A 197 11.54 3.90 -7.93
N SER A 198 11.15 2.78 -7.36
CA SER A 198 10.47 2.82 -6.07
C SER A 198 11.51 2.92 -4.95
N VAL A 199 11.76 4.12 -4.49
CA VAL A 199 12.12 4.27 -3.08
C VAL A 199 11.05 3.50 -2.31
N THR A 200 11.45 2.42 -1.62
CA THR A 200 10.55 1.57 -0.83
C THR A 200 9.50 2.43 -0.14
N GLY A 201 8.22 2.10 -0.35
CA GLY A 201 7.13 2.88 0.24
C GLY A 201 7.37 3.08 1.73
N HIS A 202 7.04 4.24 2.25
CA HIS A 202 7.36 4.68 3.61
C HIS A 202 7.02 3.62 4.70
N THR A 203 5.90 2.95 4.56
CA THR A 203 5.44 1.88 5.47
C THR A 203 6.31 0.63 5.45
N THR A 204 6.80 0.23 4.29
CA THR A 204 7.70 -0.94 4.15
C THR A 204 9.06 -0.66 4.79
N LEU A 205 9.60 0.55 4.59
CA LEU A 205 10.84 0.98 5.22
C LEU A 205 10.72 0.97 6.75
N LEU A 206 9.66 1.57 7.31
CA LEU A 206 9.43 1.60 8.75
C LEU A 206 9.27 0.20 9.33
N GLY A 207 8.57 -0.69 8.62
CA GLY A 207 8.44 -2.10 9.00
C GLY A 207 9.80 -2.80 9.07
N SER A 208 10.60 -2.73 8.01
CA SER A 208 11.91 -3.38 7.96
C SER A 208 12.87 -2.86 9.04
N LEU A 209 12.91 -1.53 9.23
CA LEU A 209 13.74 -0.92 10.29
C LEU A 209 13.30 -1.35 11.69
N ALA A 210 11.99 -1.40 11.93
CA ALA A 210 11.47 -1.82 13.22
C ALA A 210 11.81 -3.29 13.51
N HIS A 211 11.60 -4.20 12.54
CA HIS A 211 12.01 -5.60 12.67
C HIS A 211 13.49 -5.72 13.02
N ARG A 212 14.36 -4.99 12.32
CA ARG A 212 15.80 -5.03 12.57
C ARG A 212 16.17 -4.52 13.96
N ILE A 213 15.50 -3.48 14.46
CA ILE A 213 15.71 -2.98 15.82
C ILE A 213 15.26 -4.03 16.85
N PHE A 214 14.11 -4.68 16.63
CA PHE A 214 13.62 -5.73 17.54
C PHE A 214 14.51 -6.97 17.53
N GLU A 215 14.99 -7.40 16.37
CA GLU A 215 15.95 -8.49 16.24
C GLU A 215 17.17 -8.26 17.14
N ILE A 216 17.84 -7.10 16.98
CA ILE A 216 19.03 -6.76 17.75
C ILE A 216 18.72 -6.61 19.25
N LEU A 217 17.60 -5.98 19.60
CA LEU A 217 17.21 -5.77 21.00
C LEU A 217 16.93 -7.10 21.72
N LEU A 218 16.20 -8.00 21.07
CA LEU A 218 15.72 -9.25 21.68
C LEU A 218 16.80 -10.34 21.77
N GLU A 219 17.96 -10.15 21.14
CA GLU A 219 19.15 -10.99 21.37
C GLU A 219 19.77 -10.75 22.77
N GLU A 220 19.41 -9.62 23.40
CA GLU A 220 19.91 -9.27 24.74
C GLU A 220 18.97 -9.82 25.82
N PRO A 221 19.43 -9.89 27.09
CA PRO A 221 18.63 -10.40 28.21
C PRO A 221 17.54 -9.39 28.64
N VAL A 222 16.62 -9.07 27.74
CA VAL A 222 15.58 -8.02 27.88
C VAL A 222 14.68 -8.23 29.10
N ASN A 223 14.54 -9.46 29.59
CA ASN A 223 13.73 -9.77 30.77
C ASN A 223 14.26 -9.11 32.07
N THR A 224 15.53 -8.72 32.11
CA THR A 224 16.16 -8.04 33.27
C THR A 224 16.25 -6.53 33.09
N MET A 225 16.01 -6.00 31.89
CA MET A 225 16.17 -4.59 31.56
C MET A 225 14.98 -3.75 32.04
N GLY A 226 15.28 -2.60 32.64
CA GLY A 226 14.28 -1.59 32.93
C GLY A 226 13.80 -0.85 31.67
N ARG A 227 12.74 -0.06 31.84
CA ARG A 227 12.18 0.72 30.71
C ARG A 227 13.20 1.69 30.10
N GLU A 228 13.95 2.36 30.96
CA GLU A 228 14.96 3.33 30.50
C GLU A 228 16.13 2.63 29.79
N ASP A 229 16.53 1.44 30.26
CA ASP A 229 17.58 0.66 29.61
C ASP A 229 17.17 0.27 28.18
N ILE A 230 15.95 -0.23 28.01
CA ILE A 230 15.38 -0.55 26.69
C ILE A 230 15.34 0.69 25.80
N PHE A 231 14.89 1.83 26.32
CA PHE A 231 14.80 3.07 25.56
C PHE A 231 16.17 3.57 25.11
N ASN A 232 17.16 3.57 26.02
CA ASN A 232 18.53 3.97 25.69
C ASN A 232 19.17 3.02 24.68
N ARG A 233 18.88 1.72 24.83
CA ARG A 233 19.38 0.72 23.90
C ARG A 233 18.82 0.90 22.50
N ILE A 234 17.52 1.16 22.37
CA ILE A 234 16.88 1.46 21.08
C ILE A 234 17.46 2.73 20.44
N ASP A 235 17.76 3.77 21.23
CA ASP A 235 18.43 4.98 20.71
C ASP A 235 19.80 4.64 20.12
N ALA A 236 20.58 3.81 20.81
CA ALA A 236 21.89 3.38 20.34
C ALA A 236 21.78 2.55 19.05
N ILE A 237 20.87 1.57 19.00
CA ILE A 237 20.61 0.75 17.80
C ILE A 237 20.15 1.64 16.65
N ALA A 238 19.18 2.53 16.87
CA ALA A 238 18.66 3.42 15.85
C ALA A 238 19.71 4.38 15.30
N SER A 239 20.62 4.88 16.16
CA SER A 239 21.72 5.77 15.76
C SER A 239 22.71 5.08 14.83
N ASP A 240 22.94 3.78 15.00
CA ASP A 240 23.81 2.99 14.11
C ASP A 240 23.08 2.54 12.83
N LEU A 241 21.80 2.17 12.94
CA LEU A 241 21.03 1.58 11.86
C LEU A 241 20.51 2.61 10.85
N LEU A 242 20.02 3.77 11.31
CA LEU A 242 19.39 4.77 10.44
C LEU A 242 20.32 5.29 9.33
N PRO A 243 21.62 5.54 9.54
CA PRO A 243 22.52 5.96 8.45
C PRO A 243 22.68 4.90 7.35
N ARG A 244 22.56 3.62 7.69
CA ARG A 244 22.79 2.50 6.77
C ARG A 244 21.52 2.06 6.05
N GLU A 245 20.42 1.95 6.77
CA GLU A 245 19.19 1.33 6.28
C GLU A 245 17.99 2.29 6.27
N GLY A 246 18.06 3.39 7.03
CA GLY A 246 16.98 4.36 7.23
C GLY A 246 17.26 5.76 6.68
N ALA A 247 18.20 5.91 5.75
CA ALA A 247 18.60 7.20 5.22
C ALA A 247 17.46 8.16 4.82
N PRO A 248 16.33 7.69 4.25
CA PRO A 248 15.18 8.55 3.98
C PRO A 248 14.61 9.28 5.20
N LEU A 249 14.74 8.72 6.42
CA LEU A 249 14.31 9.37 7.67
C LEU A 249 15.30 10.42 8.18
N LEU A 250 16.49 10.47 7.61
CA LEU A 250 17.52 11.46 7.95
C LEU A 250 17.50 12.68 7.03
N LEU A 251 16.64 12.69 6.01
CA LEU A 251 16.49 13.83 5.11
C LEU A 251 15.96 15.05 5.88
N TYR A 252 16.37 16.22 5.42
CA TYR A 252 15.91 17.51 5.97
C TYR A 252 14.38 17.60 5.99
N GLY A 253 13.83 18.01 7.13
CA GLY A 253 12.38 18.11 7.36
C GLY A 253 11.70 16.80 7.73
N ARG A 254 12.44 15.68 7.88
CA ARG A 254 11.91 14.37 8.31
C ARG A 254 12.10 14.08 9.81
N GLU A 255 12.64 15.02 10.57
CA GLU A 255 12.83 14.89 12.03
C GLU A 255 11.54 14.49 12.78
N PRO A 256 10.36 15.08 12.48
CA PRO A 256 9.13 14.69 13.16
C PRO A 256 8.75 13.23 12.91
N GLU A 257 8.90 12.74 11.68
CA GLU A 257 8.62 11.35 11.32
C GLU A 257 9.60 10.39 11.99
N ARG A 258 10.90 10.70 11.94
CA ARG A 258 11.94 9.93 12.63
C ARG A 258 11.69 9.83 14.11
N ASN A 259 11.41 10.95 14.77
CA ASN A 259 11.16 10.98 16.21
C ASN A 259 9.87 10.24 16.58
N ALA A 260 8.83 10.33 15.76
CA ALA A 260 7.60 9.57 15.93
C ALA A 260 7.84 8.06 15.77
N PHE A 261 8.63 7.65 14.77
CA PHE A 261 9.04 6.27 14.57
C PHE A 261 9.78 5.71 15.78
N ILE A 262 10.86 6.37 16.21
CA ILE A 262 11.68 5.92 17.36
C ILE A 262 10.82 5.81 18.61
N ARG A 263 9.97 6.80 18.88
CA ARG A 263 9.06 6.77 20.04
C ARG A 263 8.09 5.60 20.00
N ARG A 264 7.51 5.29 18.84
CA ARG A 264 6.63 4.13 18.66
C ARG A 264 7.37 2.83 18.91
N VAL A 265 8.54 2.67 18.31
CA VAL A 265 9.40 1.48 18.50
C VAL A 265 9.75 1.27 19.98
N LYS A 266 10.15 2.34 20.69
CA LYS A 266 10.44 2.29 22.14
C LYS A 266 9.23 1.81 22.95
N ASN A 267 8.07 2.39 22.72
CA ASN A 267 6.86 2.02 23.44
C ASN A 267 6.43 0.59 23.11
N ALA A 268 6.49 0.19 21.85
CA ALA A 268 6.18 -1.16 21.43
C ALA A 268 7.13 -2.19 22.05
N ALA A 269 8.43 -1.90 22.07
CA ALA A 269 9.43 -2.77 22.68
C ALA A 269 9.19 -2.94 24.18
N TRP A 270 8.93 -1.85 24.90
CA TRP A 270 8.59 -1.93 26.33
C TRP A 270 7.33 -2.77 26.55
N ASN A 271 6.30 -2.57 25.73
CA ASN A 271 5.06 -3.34 25.84
C ASN A 271 5.29 -4.82 25.57
N LEU A 272 6.04 -5.17 24.53
CA LEU A 272 6.37 -6.56 24.22
C LEU A 272 7.14 -7.22 25.36
N VAL A 273 8.21 -6.58 25.86
CA VAL A 273 9.02 -7.10 26.95
C VAL A 273 8.18 -7.24 28.24
N SER A 274 7.29 -6.28 28.52
CA SER A 274 6.36 -6.38 29.65
C SER A 274 5.41 -7.56 29.50
N ILE A 275 4.82 -7.77 28.31
CA ILE A 275 3.95 -8.92 28.03
C ILE A 275 4.70 -10.24 28.23
N ILE A 276 5.91 -10.36 27.68
CA ILE A 276 6.77 -11.54 27.82
C ILE A 276 7.00 -11.83 29.31
N ARG A 277 7.42 -10.85 30.08
CA ARG A 277 7.75 -10.96 31.51
C ARG A 277 6.53 -11.30 32.36
N ASP A 278 5.41 -10.58 32.17
CA ASP A 278 4.19 -10.73 32.96
C ASP A 278 3.51 -12.11 32.76
N ASN A 279 3.77 -12.77 31.64
CA ASN A 279 3.28 -14.11 31.35
C ASN A 279 4.33 -15.22 31.59
N GLY A 280 5.49 -14.87 32.14
CA GLY A 280 6.54 -15.82 32.49
C GLY A 280 7.28 -16.44 31.30
N TRP A 281 7.21 -15.78 30.14
CA TRP A 281 7.94 -16.20 28.95
C TRP A 281 9.40 -15.73 29.00
N ALA A 282 10.27 -16.46 28.33
CA ALA A 282 11.63 -16.05 28.00
C ALA A 282 11.83 -16.07 26.47
N VAL A 283 12.68 -15.20 25.97
CA VAL A 283 13.11 -15.25 24.58
C VAL A 283 13.98 -16.48 24.37
N GLU A 284 13.56 -17.37 23.49
CA GLU A 284 14.30 -18.56 23.10
C GLU A 284 15.17 -18.28 21.87
N ALA A 285 14.58 -17.66 20.84
CA ALA A 285 15.29 -17.30 19.63
C ALA A 285 14.58 -16.15 18.90
N THR A 286 15.38 -15.37 18.16
CA THR A 286 14.92 -14.34 17.24
C THR A 286 15.32 -14.71 15.82
N GLU A 287 14.46 -14.35 14.84
CA GLU A 287 14.76 -14.54 13.41
C GLU A 287 15.23 -15.96 13.06
N ILE A 288 14.66 -16.97 13.76
CA ILE A 288 15.07 -18.35 13.60
C ILE A 288 14.63 -18.91 12.26
N ARG A 289 15.55 -19.58 11.57
CA ARG A 289 15.24 -20.34 10.36
C ARG A 289 14.57 -21.66 10.74
N LEU A 290 13.40 -21.88 10.13
CA LEU A 290 12.63 -23.10 10.26
C LEU A 290 12.68 -23.84 8.92
N GLU A 291 13.01 -25.10 8.96
CA GLU A 291 13.04 -25.98 7.79
C GLU A 291 12.31 -27.28 8.12
N GLY A 292 11.54 -27.79 7.17
CA GLY A 292 10.79 -29.02 7.32
C GLY A 292 10.03 -29.34 6.03
N GLU A 293 8.97 -30.10 6.14
CA GLU A 293 8.16 -30.53 5.01
C GLU A 293 6.70 -30.14 5.19
N PHE A 294 6.03 -29.87 4.07
CA PHE A 294 4.59 -29.69 3.98
C PHE A 294 4.09 -30.43 2.75
N CYS A 295 3.21 -31.43 2.93
CA CYS A 295 2.71 -32.27 1.84
C CYS A 295 3.82 -32.89 0.96
N GLY A 296 4.94 -33.29 1.56
CA GLY A 296 6.08 -33.90 0.84
C GLY A 296 6.95 -32.92 0.06
N ILE A 297 6.78 -31.61 0.24
CA ILE A 297 7.67 -30.59 -0.32
C ILE A 297 8.49 -29.93 0.79
N PRO A 298 9.78 -29.62 0.52
CA PRO A 298 10.59 -28.86 1.46
C PRO A 298 10.02 -27.44 1.64
N VAL A 299 9.88 -27.02 2.89
CA VAL A 299 9.43 -25.66 3.24
C VAL A 299 10.48 -24.99 4.12
N ARG A 300 10.77 -23.73 3.82
CA ARG A 300 11.64 -22.88 4.60
C ARG A 300 10.93 -21.62 5.03
N GLY A 301 11.05 -21.30 6.29
CA GLY A 301 10.50 -20.09 6.86
C GLY A 301 11.50 -19.40 7.80
N LYS A 302 11.12 -18.23 8.27
CA LYS A 302 11.88 -17.48 9.26
C LYS A 302 10.87 -16.88 10.24
N ALA A 303 10.88 -17.38 11.48
CA ALA A 303 10.02 -16.89 12.54
C ALA A 303 10.69 -15.71 13.25
N ASP A 304 9.96 -14.62 13.45
CA ASP A 304 10.52 -13.39 14.02
C ASP A 304 10.94 -13.58 15.48
N LEU A 305 10.10 -14.27 16.27
CA LEU A 305 10.36 -14.46 17.69
C LEU A 305 9.77 -15.79 18.18
N VAL A 306 10.59 -16.58 18.85
CA VAL A 306 10.17 -17.79 19.57
C VAL A 306 10.39 -17.57 21.06
N LEU A 307 9.37 -17.87 21.83
CA LEU A 307 9.37 -17.75 23.29
C LEU A 307 9.22 -19.14 23.94
N ARG A 308 9.84 -19.32 25.10
CA ARG A 308 9.74 -20.53 25.92
C ARG A 308 9.20 -20.20 27.32
N ARG A 309 8.31 -21.05 27.79
CA ARG A 309 7.80 -21.06 29.16
C ARG A 309 7.72 -22.50 29.64
N ASN A 310 8.68 -22.96 30.43
CA ASN A 310 8.84 -24.39 30.77
C ASN A 310 8.92 -25.25 29.49
N ASP A 311 7.95 -26.17 29.31
CA ASP A 311 7.86 -27.03 28.14
C ASP A 311 6.99 -26.43 27.01
N GLU A 312 6.40 -25.27 27.23
CA GLU A 312 5.56 -24.60 26.25
C GLU A 312 6.40 -23.67 25.36
N LEU A 313 5.99 -23.59 24.11
CA LEU A 313 6.55 -22.67 23.11
C LEU A 313 5.48 -21.72 22.60
N ALA A 314 5.89 -20.52 22.25
CA ALA A 314 5.05 -19.56 21.55
C ALA A 314 5.82 -18.90 20.39
N ILE A 315 5.16 -18.73 19.26
CA ILE A 315 5.70 -18.05 18.08
C ILE A 315 4.96 -16.72 17.91
N LEU A 316 5.72 -15.66 17.83
CA LEU A 316 5.22 -14.32 17.54
C LEU A 316 5.73 -13.85 16.19
N ASP A 317 4.81 -13.43 15.35
CA ASP A 317 5.11 -12.75 14.11
C ASP A 317 4.88 -11.24 14.30
N ILE A 318 5.93 -10.46 14.08
CA ILE A 318 5.94 -9.03 14.35
C ILE A 318 5.49 -8.29 13.08
N LYS A 319 4.53 -7.39 13.22
CA LYS A 319 4.01 -6.61 12.10
C LYS A 319 3.97 -5.13 12.43
N TRP A 320 4.31 -4.28 11.48
CA TRP A 320 4.28 -2.84 11.70
C TRP A 320 2.89 -2.34 12.08
N SER A 321 1.86 -2.74 11.33
CA SER A 321 0.47 -2.25 11.52
C SER A 321 -0.57 -3.30 11.10
N GLY A 322 -1.86 -2.97 11.25
CA GLY A 322 -2.96 -3.77 10.73
C GLY A 322 -3.61 -4.70 11.75
N ILE A 323 -3.79 -4.22 12.98
CA ILE A 323 -4.36 -4.99 14.11
C ILE A 323 -5.71 -5.65 13.78
N ASN A 324 -6.64 -4.93 13.16
CA ASN A 324 -7.96 -5.45 12.80
C ASN A 324 -7.84 -6.57 11.74
N ARG A 325 -7.01 -6.35 10.71
CA ARG A 325 -6.76 -7.36 9.68
C ARG A 325 -6.19 -8.65 10.27
N ARG A 326 -5.21 -8.55 11.20
CA ARG A 326 -4.62 -9.73 11.84
C ARG A 326 -5.61 -10.46 12.74
N ARG A 327 -6.45 -9.70 13.43
CA ARG A 327 -7.53 -10.28 14.21
C ARG A 327 -8.56 -11.03 13.35
N GLU A 328 -8.90 -10.50 12.19
CA GLU A 328 -9.76 -11.17 11.22
C GLU A 328 -9.12 -12.43 10.64
N LEU A 329 -7.83 -12.40 10.28
CA LEU A 329 -7.13 -13.59 9.80
C LEU A 329 -7.22 -14.74 10.81
N ILE A 330 -6.94 -14.48 12.10
CA ILE A 330 -7.05 -15.50 13.13
C ILE A 330 -8.51 -15.97 13.30
N ARG A 331 -9.47 -15.05 13.28
CA ARG A 331 -10.90 -15.38 13.42
C ARG A 331 -11.40 -16.29 12.33
N ASN A 332 -10.93 -16.06 11.10
CA ASN A 332 -11.35 -16.80 9.92
C ASN A 332 -10.52 -18.09 9.69
N GLY A 333 -9.53 -18.39 10.54
CA GLY A 333 -8.61 -19.50 10.32
C GLY A 333 -7.76 -19.31 9.06
N GLU A 334 -7.29 -18.09 8.84
CA GLU A 334 -6.47 -17.67 7.69
C GLU A 334 -5.07 -17.19 8.11
N ASP A 335 -4.68 -17.45 9.34
CA ASP A 335 -3.36 -17.17 9.90
C ASP A 335 -2.31 -18.23 9.49
N LEU A 336 -2.31 -18.56 8.20
CA LEU A 336 -1.57 -19.69 7.61
C LEU A 336 -0.07 -19.65 7.88
N GLN A 337 0.54 -18.45 7.84
CA GLN A 337 1.95 -18.25 8.13
C GLN A 337 2.30 -18.71 9.54
N LEU A 338 1.48 -18.33 10.53
CA LEU A 338 1.69 -18.73 11.93
C LEU A 338 1.52 -20.24 12.13
N VAL A 339 0.49 -20.83 11.51
CA VAL A 339 0.25 -22.28 11.58
C VAL A 339 1.40 -23.05 10.94
N LEU A 340 1.92 -22.59 9.81
CA LEU A 340 3.06 -23.23 9.17
C LEU A 340 4.33 -23.14 10.03
N TYR A 341 4.61 -21.99 10.62
CA TYR A 341 5.73 -21.85 11.55
C TYR A 341 5.58 -22.75 12.77
N ALA A 342 4.35 -22.89 13.29
CA ALA A 342 4.05 -23.77 14.39
C ALA A 342 4.31 -25.25 14.04
N HIS A 343 3.93 -25.66 12.82
CA HIS A 343 4.18 -27.00 12.31
C HIS A 343 5.68 -27.30 12.11
N LEU A 344 6.44 -26.31 11.62
CA LEU A 344 7.87 -26.46 11.34
C LEU A 344 8.75 -26.41 12.62
N LEU A 345 8.20 -25.93 13.75
CA LEU A 345 8.96 -25.86 15.01
C LEU A 345 8.88 -27.19 15.76
N PRO A 346 10.02 -27.87 16.03
CA PRO A 346 10.01 -29.11 16.78
C PRO A 346 9.59 -28.92 18.24
N PRO A 347 9.05 -29.95 18.92
CA PRO A 347 8.87 -31.30 18.41
C PRO A 347 7.65 -31.49 17.52
N GLU A 348 7.74 -32.42 16.58
CA GLU A 348 6.67 -32.77 15.67
C GLU A 348 5.40 -33.22 16.42
N GLY A 349 4.23 -32.78 15.92
CA GLY A 349 2.93 -33.05 16.55
C GLY A 349 2.57 -32.18 17.75
N TYR A 350 3.42 -31.25 18.15
CA TYR A 350 3.14 -30.24 19.15
C TYR A 350 2.76 -28.91 18.47
N TRP A 351 1.67 -28.30 18.92
CA TRP A 351 1.23 -27.01 18.43
C TRP A 351 1.62 -25.90 19.43
N PRO A 352 2.68 -25.12 19.15
CA PRO A 352 3.01 -23.94 19.95
C PRO A 352 1.90 -22.90 19.89
N HIS A 353 1.82 -22.05 20.89
CA HIS A 353 0.96 -20.87 20.86
C HIS A 353 1.42 -19.92 19.76
N THR A 354 0.49 -19.25 19.10
CA THR A 354 0.80 -18.31 18.02
C THR A 354 0.13 -16.97 18.25
N ALA A 355 0.83 -15.87 17.88
CA ALA A 355 0.28 -14.53 17.97
C ALA A 355 0.94 -13.56 16.97
N TYR A 356 0.24 -12.48 16.66
CA TYR A 356 0.80 -11.31 15.99
C TYR A 356 1.10 -10.22 17.01
N PHE A 357 2.28 -9.62 16.95
CA PHE A 357 2.59 -8.41 17.70
C PHE A 357 2.58 -7.21 16.77
N ILE A 358 1.71 -6.23 17.02
CA ILE A 358 1.51 -5.06 16.16
C ILE A 358 2.26 -3.88 16.77
N LEU A 359 3.34 -3.46 16.11
CA LEU A 359 4.26 -2.44 16.57
C LEU A 359 3.60 -1.06 16.74
N GLU A 360 2.80 -0.64 15.75
CA GLU A 360 2.14 0.67 15.78
C GLU A 360 1.24 0.83 17.00
N ASP A 361 0.55 -0.23 17.40
CA ASP A 361 -0.37 -0.25 18.54
C ASP A 361 0.31 -0.69 19.84
N GLY A 362 1.48 -1.34 19.76
CA GLY A 362 2.15 -1.98 20.89
C GLY A 362 1.31 -3.09 21.52
N LYS A 363 0.51 -3.80 20.71
CA LYS A 363 -0.47 -4.80 21.18
C LYS A 363 -0.24 -6.15 20.53
N LEU A 364 -0.62 -7.18 21.26
CA LEU A 364 -0.57 -8.56 20.82
C LEU A 364 -2.00 -9.02 20.45
N VAL A 365 -2.10 -9.73 19.34
CA VAL A 365 -3.33 -10.35 18.86
C VAL A 365 -3.13 -11.86 18.82
N ALA A 366 -3.91 -12.58 19.56
CA ALA A 366 -3.85 -14.05 19.65
C ALA A 366 -5.25 -14.66 19.49
N ARG A 367 -5.31 -15.97 19.33
CA ARG A 367 -6.55 -16.71 19.24
C ARG A 367 -7.35 -16.59 20.54
N ASN A 368 -6.69 -16.84 21.65
CA ASN A 368 -7.22 -16.75 23.03
C ASN A 368 -6.19 -16.08 23.97
N ASP A 369 -6.43 -16.09 25.27
CA ASP A 369 -5.57 -15.49 26.31
C ASP A 369 -4.71 -16.50 27.10
N GLN A 370 -4.69 -17.77 26.70
CA GLN A 370 -3.97 -18.83 27.42
C GLN A 370 -2.46 -18.57 27.52
N ALA A 371 -1.86 -18.12 26.42
CA ALA A 371 -0.44 -17.78 26.39
C ALA A 371 -0.13 -16.36 26.92
N PHE A 372 -1.04 -15.42 26.61
CA PHE A 372 -0.82 -13.99 26.86
C PHE A 372 -2.12 -13.34 27.36
N ARG A 373 -2.19 -13.04 28.64
CA ARG A 373 -3.39 -12.47 29.31
C ARG A 373 -3.80 -11.12 28.74
N GLN A 374 -2.85 -10.35 28.20
CA GLN A 374 -3.09 -9.01 27.66
C GLN A 374 -3.45 -9.04 26.16
N ALA A 375 -3.48 -10.23 25.54
CA ALA A 375 -3.76 -10.35 24.13
C ALA A 375 -5.17 -9.90 23.75
N LEU A 376 -5.29 -9.23 22.60
CA LEU A 376 -6.57 -9.04 21.94
C LEU A 376 -7.02 -10.37 21.35
N GLN A 377 -8.03 -10.98 21.96
CA GLN A 377 -8.53 -12.27 21.55
C GLN A 377 -9.31 -12.15 20.23
N ALA A 378 -9.00 -13.01 19.27
CA ALA A 378 -9.72 -13.10 18.00
C ALA A 378 -10.88 -14.11 18.09
N SER A 379 -10.71 -15.21 18.85
CA SER A 379 -11.68 -16.31 18.98
C SER A 379 -11.66 -16.83 20.42
N ALA A 380 -12.28 -16.08 21.33
CA ALA A 380 -12.37 -16.44 22.74
C ALA A 380 -12.98 -17.84 22.93
N GLY A 381 -12.35 -18.67 23.75
CA GLY A 381 -12.79 -20.04 24.05
C GLY A 381 -12.39 -21.10 23.00
N SER A 382 -11.74 -20.72 21.91
CA SER A 382 -11.19 -21.66 20.92
C SER A 382 -9.85 -22.23 21.42
N ASP A 383 -9.69 -23.55 21.37
CA ASP A 383 -8.40 -24.20 21.66
C ASP A 383 -7.44 -23.95 20.51
N HIS A 384 -6.19 -23.55 20.83
CA HIS A 384 -5.21 -23.20 19.82
C HIS A 384 -4.69 -24.40 19.01
N ALA A 385 -4.55 -25.58 19.67
CA ALA A 385 -4.04 -26.76 19.01
C ALA A 385 -5.07 -27.37 18.06
N ILE A 386 -6.34 -27.43 18.49
CA ILE A 386 -7.46 -27.89 17.65
C ILE A 386 -7.57 -26.98 16.41
N ALA A 387 -7.61 -25.68 16.62
CA ALA A 387 -7.75 -24.74 15.52
C ALA A 387 -6.55 -24.77 14.57
N SER A 388 -5.32 -24.93 15.07
CA SER A 388 -4.13 -25.08 14.23
C SER A 388 -4.16 -26.36 13.40
N THR A 389 -4.64 -27.46 13.97
CA THR A 389 -4.83 -28.73 13.25
C THR A 389 -5.87 -28.58 12.13
N GLU A 390 -7.03 -28.00 12.40
CA GLU A 390 -8.07 -27.77 11.40
C GLU A 390 -7.59 -26.89 10.24
N ILE A 391 -6.87 -25.81 10.56
CA ILE A 391 -6.30 -24.90 9.54
C ILE A 391 -5.25 -25.66 8.70
N PHE A 392 -4.37 -26.41 9.35
CA PHE A 392 -3.33 -27.16 8.67
C PHE A 392 -3.91 -28.21 7.70
N GLU A 393 -4.88 -29.00 8.13
CA GLU A 393 -5.59 -29.95 7.28
C GLU A 393 -6.29 -29.25 6.10
N ARG A 394 -6.88 -28.10 6.32
CA ARG A 394 -7.48 -27.27 5.27
C ARG A 394 -6.43 -26.80 4.25
N MET A 395 -5.24 -26.42 4.72
CA MET A 395 -4.10 -26.08 3.86
C MET A 395 -3.65 -27.29 3.03
N GLU A 396 -3.56 -28.50 3.63
CA GLU A 396 -3.19 -29.73 2.91
C GLU A 396 -4.19 -30.06 1.80
N ARG A 397 -5.50 -30.04 2.10
CA ARG A 397 -6.54 -30.26 1.09
C ARG A 397 -6.46 -29.23 -0.05
N THR A 398 -6.26 -27.96 0.28
CA THR A 398 -6.12 -26.90 -0.72
C THR A 398 -4.86 -27.09 -1.57
N TYR A 399 -3.75 -27.49 -0.96
CA TYR A 399 -2.52 -27.77 -1.68
C TYR A 399 -2.69 -28.91 -2.69
N GLN A 400 -3.28 -30.03 -2.26
CA GLN A 400 -3.56 -31.19 -3.12
C GLN A 400 -4.44 -30.78 -4.31
N TRP A 401 -5.49 -29.99 -4.06
CA TRP A 401 -6.35 -29.44 -5.10
C TRP A 401 -5.56 -28.58 -6.10
N ARG A 402 -4.72 -27.66 -5.63
CA ARG A 402 -3.90 -26.79 -6.49
C ARG A 402 -2.89 -27.58 -7.30
N VAL A 403 -2.24 -28.56 -6.71
CA VAL A 403 -1.30 -29.46 -7.44
C VAL A 403 -2.01 -30.24 -8.53
N GLN A 404 -3.21 -30.73 -8.27
CA GLN A 404 -4.01 -31.43 -9.29
C GLN A 404 -4.39 -30.49 -10.45
N GLN A 405 -4.83 -29.27 -10.17
CA GLN A 405 -5.11 -28.27 -11.21
C GLN A 405 -3.87 -27.99 -12.06
N ILE A 406 -2.73 -27.73 -11.42
CA ILE A 406 -1.46 -27.41 -12.06
C ILE A 406 -0.97 -28.58 -12.93
N SER A 407 -1.09 -29.82 -12.45
CA SER A 407 -0.70 -31.02 -13.21
C SER A 407 -1.54 -31.20 -14.48
N ASN A 408 -2.78 -30.70 -14.46
CA ASN A 408 -3.64 -30.65 -15.63
C ASN A 408 -3.41 -29.39 -16.50
N GLY A 409 -2.40 -28.58 -16.17
CA GLY A 409 -2.07 -27.34 -16.88
C GLY A 409 -3.04 -26.20 -16.61
N ILE A 410 -3.85 -26.27 -15.57
CA ILE A 410 -4.85 -25.27 -15.22
C ILE A 410 -4.31 -24.36 -14.11
N ILE A 411 -4.24 -23.06 -14.39
CA ILE A 411 -3.95 -22.04 -13.40
C ILE A 411 -5.21 -21.20 -13.22
N GLU A 412 -5.80 -21.28 -12.06
CA GLU A 412 -7.03 -20.57 -11.76
C GLU A 412 -6.78 -19.09 -11.51
N ILE A 413 -7.64 -18.25 -12.12
CA ILE A 413 -7.69 -16.82 -11.89
C ILE A 413 -9.01 -16.54 -11.18
N ARG A 414 -9.00 -15.65 -10.21
CA ARG A 414 -10.25 -15.25 -9.59
C ARG A 414 -11.24 -14.75 -10.64
N THR A 415 -12.41 -15.34 -10.64
CA THR A 415 -13.51 -14.95 -11.52
C THR A 415 -14.52 -14.13 -10.72
N GLU A 416 -15.31 -13.31 -11.41
CA GLU A 416 -16.50 -12.66 -10.86
C GLU A 416 -17.69 -13.62 -10.72
N ARG A 417 -17.46 -14.93 -10.86
CA ARG A 417 -18.49 -15.94 -10.71
C ARG A 417 -18.95 -16.01 -9.27
N THR A 418 -20.23 -16.24 -9.09
CA THR A 418 -20.80 -16.47 -7.76
C THR A 418 -20.30 -17.78 -7.16
N ALA A 419 -20.34 -17.89 -5.84
CA ALA A 419 -20.01 -19.14 -5.15
C ALA A 419 -20.83 -20.33 -5.67
N ALA A 420 -22.10 -20.13 -5.97
CA ALA A 420 -22.96 -21.18 -6.54
C ALA A 420 -22.52 -21.63 -7.95
N GLU A 421 -22.05 -20.70 -8.79
CA GLU A 421 -21.52 -21.04 -10.12
C GLU A 421 -20.20 -21.81 -10.02
N LEU A 422 -19.35 -21.47 -9.05
CA LEU A 422 -18.12 -22.21 -8.79
C LEU A 422 -18.39 -23.59 -8.21
N GLU A 423 -19.33 -23.69 -7.27
CA GLU A 423 -19.76 -24.95 -6.68
C GLU A 423 -20.30 -25.92 -7.74
N SER A 424 -21.14 -25.42 -8.65
CA SER A 424 -21.64 -26.18 -9.80
C SER A 424 -20.54 -26.60 -10.77
N LEU A 425 -19.50 -25.74 -10.98
CA LEU A 425 -18.39 -26.04 -11.86
C LEU A 425 -17.49 -27.16 -11.31
N TYR A 426 -17.33 -27.21 -10.00
CA TYR A 426 -16.42 -28.15 -9.33
C TYR A 426 -17.14 -29.30 -8.60
N GLU A 427 -18.45 -29.49 -8.85
CA GLU A 427 -19.24 -30.62 -8.34
C GLU A 427 -19.14 -30.81 -6.82
N GLY A 428 -19.15 -29.76 -6.05
CA GLY A 428 -19.07 -29.81 -4.58
C GLY A 428 -17.66 -30.04 -4.01
N GLN A 429 -16.61 -30.03 -4.85
CA GLN A 429 -15.22 -30.27 -4.41
C GLN A 429 -14.56 -29.08 -3.71
N LEU A 430 -15.21 -27.90 -3.71
CA LEU A 430 -14.67 -26.68 -3.09
C LEU A 430 -14.96 -26.59 -1.59
N THR A 431 -15.79 -27.46 -1.04
CA THR A 431 -16.08 -27.49 0.40
C THR A 431 -14.80 -27.74 1.18
N ASP A 432 -14.57 -26.93 2.23
CA ASP A 432 -13.39 -27.00 3.10
C ASP A 432 -12.04 -26.65 2.46
N LEU A 433 -12.02 -25.98 1.31
CA LEU A 433 -10.81 -25.39 0.74
C LEU A 433 -10.64 -23.92 1.17
N LEU A 434 -9.42 -23.41 1.07
CA LEU A 434 -9.14 -22.00 1.18
C LEU A 434 -9.62 -21.30 -0.10
N GLU A 435 -10.59 -20.40 0.04
CA GLU A 435 -11.15 -19.68 -1.09
C GLU A 435 -10.17 -18.68 -1.67
N MET A 436 -10.15 -18.58 -3.00
CA MET A 436 -9.38 -17.54 -3.70
C MET A 436 -9.85 -16.16 -3.29
N LYS A 437 -8.89 -15.27 -3.06
CA LYS A 437 -9.15 -13.86 -2.72
C LYS A 437 -8.99 -12.98 -3.95
N GLN A 438 -9.77 -11.88 -3.96
CA GLN A 438 -9.57 -10.83 -4.97
C GLN A 438 -8.50 -9.88 -4.48
N GLU A 439 -7.50 -9.67 -5.30
CA GLU A 439 -6.52 -8.63 -5.05
C GLU A 439 -7.11 -7.27 -5.46
N GLU A 440 -6.89 -6.23 -4.67
CA GLU A 440 -7.23 -4.89 -5.10
C GLU A 440 -6.43 -4.54 -6.35
N SER A 441 -7.06 -3.90 -7.34
CA SER A 441 -6.46 -3.61 -8.65
C SER A 441 -5.08 -2.94 -8.58
N ARG A 442 -4.82 -2.15 -7.53
CA ARG A 442 -3.53 -1.49 -7.29
C ARG A 442 -2.39 -2.43 -6.87
N TYR A 443 -2.71 -3.66 -6.46
CA TYR A 443 -1.73 -4.67 -6.03
C TYR A 443 -1.66 -5.86 -6.98
N ASP A 444 -2.51 -5.88 -8.01
CA ASP A 444 -2.52 -6.92 -9.03
C ASP A 444 -1.58 -6.53 -10.19
N ASP A 445 -0.30 -6.83 -9.97
CA ASP A 445 0.77 -6.55 -10.95
C ASP A 445 0.60 -7.32 -12.27
N TYR A 446 -0.22 -8.36 -12.30
CA TYR A 446 -0.38 -9.27 -13.43
C TYR A 446 -1.70 -9.09 -14.18
N ARG A 447 -2.54 -8.18 -13.75
CA ARG A 447 -3.86 -7.92 -14.35
C ARG A 447 -3.78 -7.72 -15.87
N GLY A 448 -2.83 -6.91 -16.32
CA GLY A 448 -2.64 -6.64 -17.74
C GLY A 448 -2.17 -7.85 -18.58
N LEU A 449 -1.78 -8.97 -17.93
CA LEU A 449 -1.48 -10.23 -18.62
C LEU A 449 -2.69 -11.16 -18.70
N LEU A 450 -3.76 -10.85 -17.98
CA LEU A 450 -4.97 -11.68 -17.85
C LEU A 450 -6.15 -11.11 -18.62
N GLU A 451 -6.13 -9.82 -18.92
CA GLU A 451 -7.09 -9.10 -19.77
C GLU A 451 -6.65 -9.18 -21.25
#